data_3df1128c9848a1be5bf18795879f6e3f
#
_entry.id   3df1128c9848a1be5bf18795879f6e3f
#
_cell.length_a   1.000
_cell.length_b   1.000
_cell.length_c   1.000
_cell.angle_alpha   90.00
_cell.angle_beta   90.00
_cell.angle_gamma   90.00
#
_symmetry.space_group_name_H-M   'P 1'
#
loop_
_entity.id
_entity.type
_entity.pdbx_description
1 polymer ?
#
loop_
_entity_poly.entity_id
_entity_poly.type
_entity_poly.pdbx_seq_one_letter_code
_entity_poly.pdbx_strand_id
1 'polypeptide(L)'
;MKKTIYNQQRVTLCNKTNGNPLLQYPMSRGIGLIEAVAGISLVSIFIFSLMLASQLSQKIVGESVRNIQASFLLEEGADAVKILRDTSWSSGISNLASGTSYFFSYNGTNWVSMADNVYIDGIFERKFSLNNVYRDANDDIASSGTLDSGTKKA
;
A
#
# COMPACT_ATOMS: atom_id res chain seq x y z
N MET A 1 59.40 24.10 -20.87
CA MET A 1 58.11 23.56 -21.39
C MET A 1 58.34 23.05 -22.80
N LYS A 2 58.41 21.71 -22.98
CA LYS A 2 58.58 21.10 -24.30
C LYS A 2 57.20 20.63 -24.78
N LYS A 3 56.69 21.20 -25.85
CA LYS A 3 55.54 20.73 -26.59
C LYS A 3 55.92 19.57 -27.48
N THR A 4 55.44 18.38 -27.22
CA THR A 4 55.57 17.22 -28.09
C THR A 4 54.47 17.28 -29.14
N ILE A 5 54.86 17.50 -30.40
CA ILE A 5 53.98 17.49 -31.56
C ILE A 5 53.98 16.01 -32.05
N TYR A 6 52.85 15.32 -31.93
CA TYR A 6 52.64 14.02 -32.56
C TYR A 6 52.36 14.22 -34.04
N ASN A 7 53.34 13.83 -34.85
CA ASN A 7 53.20 13.79 -36.29
C ASN A 7 52.55 12.48 -36.72
N GLN A 8 51.30 12.53 -37.09
CA GLN A 8 50.59 11.37 -37.68
C GLN A 8 51.07 11.19 -39.11
N GLN A 9 51.98 10.25 -39.30
CA GLN A 9 52.35 9.79 -40.65
C GLN A 9 51.18 9.00 -41.24
N ARG A 10 50.56 9.60 -42.26
CA ARG A 10 49.66 8.86 -43.17
C ARG A 10 50.48 7.90 -44.01
N VAL A 11 50.34 6.64 -43.73
CA VAL A 11 50.85 5.58 -44.64
C VAL A 11 49.87 5.50 -45.80
N THR A 12 50.25 6.14 -46.91
CA THR A 12 49.52 6.00 -48.19
C THR A 12 50.06 4.77 -48.88
N LEU A 13 49.40 3.65 -48.78
CA LEU A 13 49.62 2.46 -49.60
C LEU A 13 49.11 2.75 -51.02
N CYS A 14 50.01 3.17 -51.87
CA CYS A 14 49.75 3.34 -53.30
C CYS A 14 49.83 1.96 -53.97
N ASN A 15 48.74 1.28 -54.16
CA ASN A 15 48.68 0.09 -54.99
C ASN A 15 48.39 0.53 -56.44
N LYS A 16 49.47 0.58 -57.22
CA LYS A 16 49.47 0.98 -58.60
C LYS A 16 49.06 -0.19 -59.52
N THR A 17 47.74 -0.39 -59.68
CA THR A 17 47.24 -1.17 -60.82
C THR A 17 46.17 -0.36 -61.54
N ASN A 18 46.54 0.04 -62.80
CA ASN A 18 45.64 0.62 -63.77
C ASN A 18 44.87 1.90 -63.39
N GLY A 19 45.59 3.01 -63.25
CA GLY A 19 45.21 4.34 -63.80
C GLY A 19 43.96 5.07 -63.26
N ASN A 20 43.17 4.50 -62.40
CA ASN A 20 42.04 5.23 -61.80
C ASN A 20 42.15 5.21 -60.26
N PRO A 21 42.19 6.38 -59.62
CA PRO A 21 42.06 6.42 -58.18
C PRO A 21 40.64 6.02 -57.81
N LEU A 22 40.47 4.80 -57.26
CA LEU A 22 39.21 4.42 -56.66
C LEU A 22 38.96 5.33 -55.47
N LEU A 23 38.07 6.30 -55.64
CA LEU A 23 37.50 7.07 -54.56
C LEU A 23 36.83 6.08 -53.59
N GLN A 24 37.55 5.63 -52.57
CA GLN A 24 36.95 4.97 -51.43
C GLN A 24 36.09 5.98 -50.70
N TYR A 25 34.82 6.03 -51.09
CA TYR A 25 33.83 6.69 -50.25
C TYR A 25 33.76 5.94 -48.91
N PRO A 26 33.91 6.65 -47.78
CA PRO A 26 33.62 6.00 -46.50
C PRO A 26 32.16 5.53 -46.56
N MET A 27 31.93 4.23 -46.52
CA MET A 27 30.60 3.67 -46.31
C MET A 27 30.11 4.26 -44.97
N SER A 28 29.36 5.35 -45.05
CA SER A 28 28.52 5.74 -43.91
C SER A 28 27.59 4.59 -43.68
N ARG A 29 27.84 3.81 -42.59
CA ARG A 29 26.88 2.86 -42.08
C ARG A 29 25.66 3.65 -41.66
N GLY A 30 24.72 3.84 -42.58
CA GLY A 30 23.42 4.37 -42.24
C GLY A 30 22.78 3.40 -41.27
N ILE A 31 22.37 3.89 -40.11
CA ILE A 31 21.50 3.14 -39.22
C ILE A 31 20.30 2.73 -40.06
N GLY A 32 20.16 1.43 -40.30
CA GLY A 32 19.06 0.92 -41.12
C GLY A 32 17.72 1.28 -40.46
N LEU A 33 16.71 1.61 -41.25
CA LEU A 33 15.37 1.94 -40.75
C LEU A 33 14.83 0.86 -39.80
N ILE A 34 15.19 -0.40 -40.06
CA ILE A 34 14.79 -1.54 -39.22
C ILE A 34 15.45 -1.49 -37.82
N GLU A 35 16.70 -1.03 -37.74
CA GLU A 35 17.44 -0.89 -36.49
C GLU A 35 16.81 0.22 -35.63
N ALA A 36 16.44 1.35 -36.26
CA ALA A 36 15.76 2.45 -35.58
C ALA A 36 14.38 1.99 -35.05
N VAL A 37 13.59 1.27 -35.87
CA VAL A 37 12.28 0.75 -35.45
C VAL A 37 12.42 -0.26 -34.31
N ALA A 38 13.40 -1.18 -34.39
CA ALA A 38 13.66 -2.13 -33.33
C ALA A 38 14.07 -1.45 -32.02
N GLY A 39 14.96 -0.43 -32.11
CA GLY A 39 15.38 0.36 -30.96
C GLY A 39 14.22 1.09 -30.27
N ILE A 40 13.40 1.78 -31.05
CA ILE A 40 12.21 2.49 -30.52
C ILE A 40 11.23 1.50 -29.88
N SER A 41 11.02 0.33 -30.49
CA SER A 41 10.12 -0.70 -29.95
C SER A 41 10.59 -1.20 -28.58
N LEU A 42 11.87 -1.49 -28.43
CA LEU A 42 12.44 -1.93 -27.13
C LEU A 42 12.31 -0.87 -26.06
N VAL A 43 12.62 0.39 -26.39
CA VAL A 43 12.48 1.51 -25.46
C VAL A 43 11.01 1.71 -25.05
N SER A 44 10.09 1.59 -25.99
CA SER A 44 8.65 1.72 -25.73
C SER A 44 8.15 0.65 -24.75
N ILE A 45 8.55 -0.61 -24.93
CA ILE A 45 8.20 -1.72 -24.03
C ILE A 45 8.77 -1.44 -22.63
N PHE A 46 9.99 -0.95 -22.54
CA PHE A 46 10.61 -0.64 -21.26
C PHE A 46 9.87 0.49 -20.51
N ILE A 47 9.54 1.58 -21.19
CA ILE A 47 8.79 2.71 -20.62
C ILE A 47 7.40 2.24 -20.16
N PHE A 48 6.71 1.43 -20.97
CA PHE A 48 5.40 0.89 -20.63
C PHE A 48 5.45 0.00 -19.37
N SER A 49 6.48 -0.84 -19.26
CA SER A 49 6.69 -1.68 -18.08
C SER A 49 6.93 -0.87 -16.81
N LEU A 50 7.71 0.21 -16.88
CA LEU A 50 7.93 1.11 -15.75
C LEU A 50 6.63 1.83 -15.34
N MET A 51 5.80 2.22 -16.30
CA MET A 51 4.51 2.85 -16.02
C MET A 51 3.57 1.90 -15.28
N LEU A 52 3.48 0.65 -15.69
CA LEU A 52 2.68 -0.38 -15.01
C LEU A 52 3.19 -0.65 -13.59
N ALA A 53 4.51 -0.76 -13.42
CA ALA A 53 5.12 -0.95 -12.10
C ALA A 53 4.82 0.22 -11.15
N SER A 54 4.86 1.45 -11.67
CA SER A 54 4.51 2.65 -10.89
C SER A 54 3.05 2.65 -10.45
N GLN A 55 2.12 2.30 -11.32
CA GLN A 55 0.69 2.21 -10.97
C GLN A 55 0.43 1.15 -9.89
N LEU A 56 1.05 -0.02 -10.01
CA LEU A 56 0.94 -1.08 -9.01
C LEU A 56 1.50 -0.63 -7.65
N SER A 57 2.65 0.03 -7.66
CA SER A 57 3.26 0.58 -6.45
C SER A 57 2.34 1.58 -5.73
N GLN A 58 1.73 2.50 -6.45
CA GLN A 58 0.78 3.48 -5.88
C GLN A 58 -0.44 2.78 -5.26
N LYS A 59 -0.96 1.74 -5.91
CA LYS A 59 -2.08 0.96 -5.37
C LYS A 59 -1.70 0.29 -4.05
N ILE A 60 -0.56 -0.40 -4.00
CA ILE A 60 -0.07 -1.08 -2.80
C ILE A 60 0.14 -0.08 -1.65
N VAL A 61 0.75 1.06 -1.93
CA VAL A 61 0.95 2.12 -0.92
C VAL A 61 -0.38 2.63 -0.40
N GLY A 62 -1.35 2.90 -1.29
CA GLY A 62 -2.68 3.35 -0.90
C GLY A 62 -3.42 2.34 -0.01
N GLU A 63 -3.36 1.05 -0.33
CA GLU A 63 -3.93 -0.02 0.49
C GLU A 63 -3.22 -0.14 1.84
N SER A 64 -1.90 -0.03 1.87
CA SER A 64 -1.10 -0.06 3.11
C SER A 64 -1.47 1.08 4.05
N VAL A 65 -1.61 2.30 3.53
CA VAL A 65 -2.04 3.47 4.33
C VAL A 65 -3.43 3.24 4.92
N ARG A 66 -4.38 2.73 4.14
CA ARG A 66 -5.74 2.42 4.65
C ARG A 66 -5.71 1.35 5.74
N ASN A 67 -4.90 0.32 5.59
CA ASN A 67 -4.76 -0.72 6.61
C ASN A 67 -4.18 -0.17 7.92
N ILE A 68 -3.20 0.73 7.84
CA ILE A 68 -2.64 1.41 9.01
C ILE A 68 -3.71 2.29 9.68
N GLN A 69 -4.47 3.07 8.92
CA GLN A 69 -5.56 3.87 9.44
C GLN A 69 -6.62 3.00 10.11
N ALA A 70 -7.02 1.89 9.48
CA ALA A 70 -7.97 0.94 10.08
C ALA A 70 -7.45 0.36 11.40
N SER A 71 -6.16 0.05 11.50
CA SER A 71 -5.55 -0.46 12.73
C SER A 71 -5.61 0.55 13.87
N PHE A 72 -5.31 1.83 13.60
CA PHE A 72 -5.45 2.89 14.60
C PHE A 72 -6.90 3.10 15.04
N LEU A 73 -7.84 3.05 14.09
CA LEU A 73 -9.27 3.17 14.41
C LEU A 73 -9.78 1.97 15.22
N LEU A 74 -9.21 0.78 15.01
CA LEU A 74 -9.53 -0.41 15.81
C LEU A 74 -9.00 -0.25 17.24
N GLU A 75 -7.77 0.23 17.42
CA GLU A 75 -7.17 0.48 18.74
C GLU A 75 -7.98 1.55 19.50
N GLU A 76 -8.30 2.67 18.85
CA GLU A 76 -9.17 3.69 19.42
C GLU A 76 -10.54 3.12 19.80
N GLY A 77 -11.11 2.23 18.98
CA GLY A 77 -12.37 1.55 19.28
C GLY A 77 -12.28 0.65 20.52
N ALA A 78 -11.18 -0.09 20.67
CA ALA A 78 -10.95 -0.91 21.86
C ALA A 78 -10.83 -0.06 23.12
N ASP A 79 -10.16 1.09 23.04
CA ASP A 79 -10.05 2.02 24.14
C ASP A 79 -11.38 2.72 24.46
N ALA A 80 -12.18 3.05 23.44
CA ALA A 80 -13.54 3.58 23.64
C ALA A 80 -14.43 2.60 24.41
N VAL A 81 -14.37 1.29 24.15
CA VAL A 81 -15.10 0.26 24.94
C VAL A 81 -14.63 0.26 26.39
N LYS A 82 -13.32 0.35 26.64
CA LYS A 82 -12.78 0.42 28.02
C LYS A 82 -13.28 1.67 28.75
N ILE A 83 -13.27 2.83 28.07
CA ILE A 83 -13.76 4.09 28.63
C ILE A 83 -15.28 3.97 28.93
N LEU A 84 -16.07 3.41 28.03
CA LEU A 84 -17.51 3.16 28.29
C LEU A 84 -17.72 2.28 29.52
N ARG A 85 -16.94 1.22 29.68
CA ARG A 85 -16.96 0.34 30.86
C ARG A 85 -16.59 1.09 32.13
N ASP A 86 -15.51 1.85 32.09
CA ASP A 86 -14.92 2.51 33.29
C ASP A 86 -15.74 3.73 33.72
N THR A 87 -16.43 4.39 32.78
CA THR A 87 -17.32 5.52 33.08
C THR A 87 -18.58 5.03 33.81
N SER A 88 -19.21 3.98 33.32
CA SER A 88 -20.37 3.36 33.97
C SER A 88 -20.66 1.98 33.39
N TRP A 89 -20.46 0.94 34.20
CA TRP A 89 -20.82 -0.42 33.82
C TRP A 89 -22.33 -0.55 33.51
N SER A 90 -23.16 -0.02 34.39
CA SER A 90 -24.62 -0.20 34.32
C SER A 90 -25.24 0.53 33.11
N SER A 91 -24.77 1.71 32.77
CA SER A 91 -25.32 2.49 31.65
C SER A 91 -24.54 2.34 30.35
N GLY A 92 -23.22 2.04 30.44
CA GLY A 92 -22.33 1.97 29.27
C GLY A 92 -22.32 0.59 28.60
N ILE A 93 -22.34 -0.48 29.40
CA ILE A 93 -22.04 -1.84 28.90
C ILE A 93 -23.16 -2.85 29.20
N SER A 94 -23.65 -2.90 30.48
CA SER A 94 -24.55 -4.01 30.89
C SER A 94 -25.90 -3.97 30.18
N ASN A 95 -26.40 -2.78 29.83
CA ASN A 95 -27.66 -2.59 29.12
C ASN A 95 -27.61 -2.92 27.64
N LEU A 96 -26.39 -3.11 27.07
CA LEU A 96 -26.27 -3.44 25.67
C LEU A 96 -26.67 -4.90 25.41
N ALA A 97 -27.51 -5.09 24.40
CA ALA A 97 -28.01 -6.41 24.03
C ALA A 97 -26.86 -7.28 23.53
N SER A 98 -26.83 -8.54 23.98
CA SER A 98 -25.83 -9.51 23.59
C SER A 98 -25.94 -9.84 22.08
N GLY A 99 -24.80 -9.88 21.38
CA GLY A 99 -24.73 -10.20 19.96
C GLY A 99 -25.17 -9.09 19.01
N THR A 100 -25.59 -7.95 19.54
CA THR A 100 -25.96 -6.78 18.72
C THR A 100 -24.73 -5.94 18.41
N SER A 101 -24.65 -5.45 17.16
CA SER A 101 -23.62 -4.50 16.75
C SER A 101 -23.97 -3.09 17.18
N TYR A 102 -23.02 -2.43 17.81
CA TYR A 102 -23.09 -1.02 18.21
C TYR A 102 -21.95 -0.23 17.59
N PHE A 103 -22.17 1.06 17.38
CA PHE A 103 -21.20 1.99 16.81
C PHE A 103 -20.76 3.00 17.87
N PHE A 104 -19.65 3.66 17.64
CA PHE A 104 -19.11 4.66 18.55
C PHE A 104 -19.35 6.06 18.03
N SER A 105 -19.73 6.95 18.90
CA SER A 105 -19.72 8.39 18.65
C SER A 105 -19.09 9.11 19.84
N TYR A 106 -18.32 10.15 19.56
CA TYR A 106 -17.78 11.05 20.58
C TYR A 106 -18.60 12.33 20.58
N ASN A 107 -19.28 12.63 21.69
CA ASN A 107 -20.17 13.79 21.80
C ASN A 107 -19.47 15.08 22.22
N GLY A 108 -18.13 15.12 22.16
CA GLY A 108 -17.32 16.25 22.60
C GLY A 108 -16.83 16.14 24.08
N THR A 109 -17.42 15.22 24.86
CA THR A 109 -17.04 15.00 26.27
C THR A 109 -16.80 13.54 26.56
N ASN A 110 -17.69 12.66 26.08
CA ASN A 110 -17.66 11.23 26.35
C ASN A 110 -17.89 10.42 25.07
N TRP A 111 -17.37 9.20 25.08
CA TRP A 111 -17.76 8.18 24.14
C TRP A 111 -19.15 7.65 24.48
N VAL A 112 -19.97 7.46 23.45
CA VAL A 112 -21.31 6.89 23.57
C VAL A 112 -21.49 5.77 22.54
N SER A 113 -22.25 4.74 22.92
CA SER A 113 -22.65 3.69 21.97
C SER A 113 -23.93 4.12 21.24
N MET A 114 -23.97 3.86 19.95
CA MET A 114 -25.13 4.16 19.09
C MET A 114 -25.55 2.93 18.32
N ALA A 115 -26.83 2.85 17.96
CA ALA A 115 -27.37 1.79 17.09
C ALA A 115 -27.10 2.09 15.62
N ASP A 116 -27.02 3.38 15.23
CA ASP A 116 -26.83 3.80 13.86
C ASP A 116 -25.35 3.86 13.50
N ASN A 117 -25.04 3.44 12.28
CA ASN A 117 -23.67 3.48 11.76
C ASN A 117 -23.20 4.91 11.48
N VAL A 118 -22.06 5.25 12.04
CA VAL A 118 -21.35 6.51 11.76
C VAL A 118 -20.04 6.18 11.05
N TYR A 119 -19.99 6.46 9.75
CA TYR A 119 -18.78 6.29 8.97
C TYR A 119 -17.73 7.34 9.34
N ILE A 120 -16.49 6.88 9.57
CA ILE A 120 -15.33 7.75 9.79
C ILE A 120 -14.73 8.04 8.43
N ASP A 121 -14.54 9.33 8.11
CA ASP A 121 -14.05 9.81 6.81
C ASP A 121 -14.83 9.26 5.59
N GLY A 122 -16.09 8.84 5.81
CA GLY A 122 -16.92 8.26 4.76
C GLY A 122 -16.48 6.90 4.24
N ILE A 123 -15.45 6.27 4.84
CA ILE A 123 -14.82 5.05 4.35
C ILE A 123 -14.85 3.93 5.40
N PHE A 124 -14.53 4.27 6.67
CA PHE A 124 -14.36 3.28 7.71
C PHE A 124 -15.62 3.11 8.54
N GLU A 125 -16.04 1.86 8.71
CA GLU A 125 -17.06 1.45 9.66
C GLU A 125 -16.37 0.90 10.91
N ARG A 126 -16.73 1.41 12.09
CA ARG A 126 -16.21 0.94 13.36
C ARG A 126 -17.35 0.51 14.27
N LYS A 127 -17.42 -0.79 14.51
CA LYS A 127 -18.47 -1.40 15.35
C LYS A 127 -17.89 -2.36 16.36
N PHE A 128 -18.63 -2.58 17.42
CA PHE A 128 -18.35 -3.63 18.41
C PHE A 128 -19.62 -4.40 18.73
N SER A 129 -19.45 -5.62 19.22
CA SER A 129 -20.53 -6.41 19.76
C SER A 129 -20.10 -6.99 21.09
N LEU A 130 -21.04 -7.12 22.01
CA LEU A 130 -20.82 -7.69 23.33
C LEU A 130 -21.58 -9.02 23.44
N ASN A 131 -20.93 -10.02 23.98
CA ASN A 131 -21.55 -11.31 24.23
C ASN A 131 -21.60 -11.59 25.73
N ASN A 132 -22.61 -12.30 26.13
CA ASN A 132 -22.71 -12.77 27.49
C ASN A 132 -21.61 -13.79 27.80
N VAL A 133 -21.16 -13.78 29.03
CA VAL A 133 -20.20 -14.75 29.55
C VAL A 133 -20.95 -15.70 30.50
N TYR A 134 -20.64 -16.99 30.39
CA TYR A 134 -21.16 -18.01 31.26
C TYR A 134 -20.03 -18.63 32.08
N ARG A 135 -20.34 -19.06 33.29
CA ARG A 135 -19.41 -19.75 34.18
C ARG A 135 -19.90 -21.17 34.47
N ASP A 136 -18.96 -22.09 34.54
CA ASP A 136 -19.23 -23.46 34.95
C ASP A 136 -19.31 -23.61 36.47
N ALA A 137 -19.40 -24.87 36.97
CA ALA A 137 -19.46 -25.15 38.40
C ALA A 137 -18.17 -24.83 39.18
N ASN A 138 -17.05 -24.63 38.48
CA ASN A 138 -15.76 -24.27 39.04
C ASN A 138 -15.49 -22.75 38.97
N ASP A 139 -16.47 -21.97 38.53
CA ASP A 139 -16.36 -20.53 38.28
C ASP A 139 -15.43 -20.16 37.10
N ASP A 140 -15.13 -21.14 36.23
CA ASP A 140 -14.37 -20.92 35.01
C ASP A 140 -15.27 -20.42 33.86
N ILE A 141 -14.70 -19.59 32.94
CA ILE A 141 -15.43 -19.14 31.76
C ILE A 141 -15.69 -20.33 30.83
N ALA A 142 -16.96 -20.55 30.54
CA ALA A 142 -17.42 -21.71 29.74
C ALA A 142 -18.37 -21.25 28.61
N SER A 143 -18.62 -22.14 27.65
CA SER A 143 -19.57 -21.90 26.57
C SER A 143 -21.03 -21.99 27.03
N SER A 144 -21.27 -22.62 28.17
CA SER A 144 -22.60 -22.78 28.78
C SER A 144 -22.46 -22.90 30.32
N GLY A 145 -23.50 -22.52 31.05
CA GLY A 145 -23.48 -22.55 32.52
C GLY A 145 -24.32 -21.41 33.10
N THR A 146 -23.91 -20.89 34.24
CA THR A 146 -24.57 -19.74 34.88
C THR A 146 -24.15 -18.45 34.21
N LEU A 147 -25.14 -17.61 33.86
CA LEU A 147 -24.85 -16.29 33.28
C LEU A 147 -24.10 -15.40 34.27
N ASP A 148 -22.93 -14.94 33.88
CA ASP A 148 -22.19 -13.94 34.64
C ASP A 148 -22.65 -12.54 34.22
N SER A 149 -23.44 -11.88 35.07
CA SER A 149 -23.96 -10.53 34.83
C SER A 149 -22.90 -9.43 34.98
N GLY A 150 -21.78 -9.73 35.63
CA GLY A 150 -20.66 -8.79 35.85
C GLY A 150 -19.61 -8.78 34.72
N THR A 151 -19.77 -9.67 33.74
CA THR A 151 -18.76 -9.81 32.65
C THR A 151 -19.42 -9.85 31.28
N LYS A 152 -18.83 -9.17 30.32
CA LYS A 152 -19.18 -9.24 28.89
C LYS A 152 -17.92 -9.49 28.08
N LYS A 153 -18.05 -10.24 26.99
CA LYS A 153 -16.99 -10.48 26.03
C LYS A 153 -17.23 -9.60 24.80
N ALA A 154 -16.26 -8.75 24.48
CA ALA A 154 -16.23 -7.91 23.26
C ALA A 154 -15.61 -8.68 22.08
#